data_a3f5caa56c552e6eda96aa0247ede5b3
#
_entry.id   a3f5caa56c552e6eda96aa0247ede5b3
#
_cell.length_a   1.000
_cell.length_b   1.000
_cell.length_c   1.000
_cell.angle_alpha   90.00
_cell.angle_beta   90.00
_cell.angle_gamma   90.00
#
_symmetry.space_group_name_H-M   'P 1'
#
loop_
_entity.id
_entity.type
_entity.pdbx_description
1 polymer ?
#
loop_
_entity_poly.entity_id
_entity_poly.type
_entity_poly.pdbx_seq_one_letter_code
_entity_poly.pdbx_strand_id
1 'polypeptide(L)'
;GPFVLESHEVGVKSVVVKNEGFDWWGYSAGRACPLDRIEFIDYGTDPAAWLAAAEAEEVDCFYENVGEYVDVMEGIGWENSEIATGSTILIRPNQTTPDADGNTVYADKRVRQALSMAVDNNICLELGYANKGQTADNHHAGSMHPEHDPSVGRLPFDPAKAKALMDEAGMADYEHELISIDDDWRKNTTDAVAAQLRDAGIKVKRTILPGSTFWNDWAK
;
A
#
# COMPACT_ATOMS: atom_id res chain seq x y z
N GLY A 1 -5.64 25.51 9.48
CA GLY A 1 -6.15 25.23 8.14
C GLY A 1 -7.58 25.73 7.93
N PRO A 2 -8.15 25.60 6.74
CA PRO A 2 -9.50 26.08 6.44
C PRO A 2 -10.61 25.31 7.18
N PHE A 3 -10.27 24.19 7.77
CA PHE A 3 -11.18 23.35 8.56
C PHE A 3 -10.63 23.10 9.97
N VAL A 4 -11.54 22.86 10.91
CA VAL A 4 -11.26 22.40 12.30
C VAL A 4 -12.02 21.12 12.56
N LEU A 5 -11.48 20.26 13.42
CA LEU A 5 -12.12 19.02 13.83
C LEU A 5 -13.33 19.33 14.72
N GLU A 6 -14.50 18.83 14.35
CA GLU A 6 -15.73 18.90 15.15
C GLU A 6 -15.88 17.65 16.01
N SER A 7 -15.72 16.45 15.39
CA SER A 7 -15.81 15.17 16.09
C SER A 7 -14.94 14.11 15.42
N HIS A 8 -14.56 13.08 16.20
CA HIS A 8 -13.82 11.93 15.71
C HIS A 8 -14.20 10.69 16.53
N GLU A 9 -14.63 9.66 15.83
CA GLU A 9 -14.91 8.34 16.37
C GLU A 9 -14.16 7.30 15.53
N VAL A 10 -13.22 6.61 16.17
CA VAL A 10 -12.34 5.64 15.50
C VAL A 10 -13.16 4.48 14.91
N GLY A 11 -12.93 4.17 13.64
CA GLY A 11 -13.65 3.10 12.93
C GLY A 11 -15.09 3.41 12.60
N VAL A 12 -15.52 4.68 12.74
CA VAL A 12 -16.89 5.11 12.42
C VAL A 12 -16.87 6.35 11.53
N LYS A 13 -16.49 7.52 12.09
CA LYS A 13 -16.56 8.77 11.34
C LYS A 13 -15.71 9.88 11.95
N SER A 14 -15.13 10.70 11.09
CA SER A 14 -14.54 12.00 11.46
C SER A 14 -15.28 13.12 10.76
N VAL A 15 -15.49 14.23 11.47
CA VAL A 15 -16.17 15.40 10.94
C VAL A 15 -15.29 16.63 11.12
N VAL A 16 -15.08 17.36 10.05
CA VAL A 16 -14.44 18.67 10.09
C VAL A 16 -15.40 19.74 9.56
N VAL A 17 -15.35 20.92 10.18
CA VAL A 17 -16.15 22.07 9.79
C VAL A 17 -15.25 23.24 9.42
N LYS A 18 -15.79 24.14 8.59
CA LYS A 18 -15.09 25.34 8.16
C LYS A 18 -14.63 26.17 9.34
N ASN A 19 -13.38 26.62 9.30
CA ASN A 19 -12.79 27.48 10.32
C ASN A 19 -13.01 28.95 9.98
N GLU A 20 -14.11 29.52 10.43
CA GLU A 20 -14.50 30.90 10.15
C GLU A 20 -13.52 31.94 10.75
N GLY A 21 -12.77 31.55 11.78
CA GLY A 21 -11.81 32.42 12.43
C GLY A 21 -10.40 32.39 11.86
N PHE A 22 -10.16 31.62 10.79
CA PHE A 22 -8.83 31.41 10.23
C PHE A 22 -8.64 32.12 8.89
N ASP A 23 -7.70 33.07 8.85
CA ASP A 23 -7.25 33.69 7.61
C ASP A 23 -6.34 32.69 6.85
N TRP A 24 -6.95 31.88 6.00
CA TRP A 24 -6.23 30.90 5.24
C TRP A 24 -5.46 31.53 4.09
N TRP A 25 -4.17 31.28 4.01
CA TRP A 25 -3.29 31.76 2.95
C TRP A 25 -3.80 31.49 1.53
N GLY A 26 -4.58 30.44 1.34
CA GLY A 26 -5.22 30.11 0.07
C GLY A 26 -6.15 31.19 -0.45
N TYR A 27 -6.79 31.97 0.43
CA TYR A 27 -7.64 33.08 0.01
C TYR A 27 -6.81 34.18 -0.69
N SER A 28 -5.64 34.51 -0.15
CA SER A 28 -4.73 35.49 -0.80
C SER A 28 -4.15 34.95 -2.12
N ALA A 29 -4.10 33.63 -2.32
CA ALA A 29 -3.73 32.97 -3.55
C ALA A 29 -4.91 32.78 -4.53
N GLY A 30 -6.06 33.39 -4.27
CA GLY A 30 -7.27 33.28 -5.11
C GLY A 30 -8.00 31.95 -5.03
N ARG A 31 -7.71 31.13 -4.02
CA ARG A 31 -8.41 29.86 -3.76
C ARG A 31 -9.63 30.10 -2.88
N ALA A 32 -10.67 29.31 -3.08
CA ALA A 32 -11.87 29.33 -2.25
C ALA A 32 -11.93 28.07 -1.37
N CYS A 33 -12.62 28.18 -0.23
CA CYS A 33 -13.02 27.05 0.59
C CYS A 33 -14.57 26.98 0.52
N PRO A 34 -15.15 26.32 -0.51
CA PRO A 34 -16.58 26.36 -0.76
C PRO A 34 -17.38 25.45 0.16
N LEU A 35 -16.74 24.49 0.80
CA LEU A 35 -17.41 23.53 1.67
C LEU A 35 -17.48 24.06 3.10
N ASP A 36 -18.64 23.88 3.73
CA ASP A 36 -18.85 24.24 5.14
C ASP A 36 -18.50 23.08 6.08
N ARG A 37 -18.65 21.82 5.57
CA ARG A 37 -18.48 20.59 6.34
C ARG A 37 -17.95 19.48 5.43
N ILE A 38 -17.06 18.63 5.98
CA ILE A 38 -16.59 17.38 5.35
C ILE A 38 -16.75 16.26 6.37
N GLU A 39 -17.36 15.16 5.97
CA GLU A 39 -17.50 13.95 6.76
C GLU A 39 -16.67 12.83 6.13
N PHE A 40 -15.75 12.26 6.90
CA PHE A 40 -14.98 11.07 6.54
C PHE A 40 -15.62 9.87 7.20
N ILE A 41 -16.27 9.02 6.42
CA ILE A 41 -16.99 7.84 6.91
C ILE A 41 -16.10 6.62 6.71
N ASP A 42 -15.96 5.80 7.75
CA ASP A 42 -15.20 4.55 7.70
C ASP A 42 -16.14 3.38 7.40
N TYR A 43 -16.08 2.87 6.17
CA TYR A 43 -16.82 1.66 5.74
C TYR A 43 -16.01 0.37 5.93
N GLY A 44 -14.87 0.44 6.60
CA GLY A 44 -13.98 -0.70 6.78
C GLY A 44 -13.24 -1.09 5.50
N THR A 45 -12.84 -2.36 5.43
CA THR A 45 -12.01 -2.89 4.34
C THR A 45 -12.79 -3.71 3.30
N ASP A 46 -14.10 -3.88 3.48
CA ASP A 46 -14.96 -4.64 2.57
C ASP A 46 -15.43 -3.76 1.40
N PRO A 47 -14.97 -4.01 0.16
CA PRO A 47 -15.36 -3.23 -1.00
C PRO A 47 -16.86 -3.29 -1.33
N ALA A 48 -17.56 -4.34 -0.90
CA ALA A 48 -19.02 -4.43 -1.08
C ALA A 48 -19.75 -3.34 -0.28
N ALA A 49 -19.23 -2.95 0.89
CA ALA A 49 -19.80 -1.83 1.67
C ALA A 49 -19.60 -0.49 0.95
N TRP A 50 -18.44 -0.28 0.33
CA TRP A 50 -18.16 0.93 -0.46
C TRP A 50 -19.06 1.02 -1.69
N LEU A 51 -19.22 -0.10 -2.41
CA LEU A 51 -20.09 -0.15 -3.58
C LEU A 51 -21.55 0.14 -3.21
N ALA A 52 -22.04 -0.44 -2.11
CA ALA A 52 -23.40 -0.19 -1.62
C ALA A 52 -23.61 1.30 -1.25
N ALA A 53 -22.63 1.93 -0.60
CA ALA A 53 -22.69 3.35 -0.28
C ALA A 53 -22.66 4.25 -1.53
N ALA A 54 -21.88 3.84 -2.56
CA ALA A 54 -21.84 4.52 -3.85
C ALA A 54 -23.18 4.43 -4.59
N GLU A 55 -23.77 3.25 -4.66
CA GLU A 55 -25.07 3.01 -5.30
C GLU A 55 -26.24 3.73 -4.59
N ALA A 56 -26.13 3.87 -3.26
CA ALA A 56 -27.11 4.58 -2.44
C ALA A 56 -26.89 6.11 -2.42
N GLU A 57 -25.89 6.63 -3.11
CA GLU A 57 -25.51 8.05 -3.11
C GLU A 57 -25.29 8.61 -1.69
N GLU A 58 -24.73 7.77 -0.78
CA GLU A 58 -24.45 8.15 0.61
C GLU A 58 -23.21 9.03 0.76
N VAL A 59 -22.33 9.01 -0.24
CA VAL A 59 -21.07 9.74 -0.26
C VAL A 59 -20.82 10.40 -1.61
N ASP A 60 -20.04 11.48 -1.60
CA ASP A 60 -19.72 12.27 -2.79
C ASP A 60 -18.36 11.90 -3.40
N CYS A 61 -17.51 11.20 -2.66
CA CYS A 61 -16.15 10.88 -3.07
C CYS A 61 -15.63 9.64 -2.34
N PHE A 62 -14.97 8.75 -3.06
CA PHE A 62 -14.12 7.72 -2.48
C PHE A 62 -12.66 8.10 -2.69
N TYR A 63 -11.87 7.98 -1.61
CA TYR A 63 -10.44 8.12 -1.65
C TYR A 63 -9.80 6.73 -1.82
N GLU A 64 -8.90 6.58 -2.76
CA GLU A 64 -8.20 5.31 -3.05
C GLU A 64 -9.11 4.13 -3.46
N ASN A 65 -9.89 4.31 -4.49
CA ASN A 65 -10.51 3.16 -5.17
C ASN A 65 -9.46 2.45 -6.03
N VAL A 66 -9.35 1.14 -5.96
CA VAL A 66 -8.26 0.38 -6.58
C VAL A 66 -8.73 -0.91 -7.24
N GLY A 67 -7.92 -1.40 -8.20
CA GLY A 67 -8.15 -2.68 -8.85
C GLY A 67 -9.43 -2.69 -9.68
N GLU A 68 -10.14 -3.81 -9.62
CA GLU A 68 -11.38 -4.03 -10.40
C GLU A 68 -12.54 -3.14 -9.96
N TYR A 69 -12.53 -2.62 -8.74
CA TYR A 69 -13.60 -1.74 -8.23
C TYR A 69 -13.66 -0.39 -8.95
N VAL A 70 -12.57 0.06 -9.57
CA VAL A 70 -12.57 1.23 -10.44
C VAL A 70 -13.57 1.04 -11.58
N ASP A 71 -13.48 -0.08 -12.29
CA ASP A 71 -14.36 -0.38 -13.42
C ASP A 71 -15.83 -0.57 -12.98
N VAL A 72 -16.04 -1.14 -11.79
CA VAL A 72 -17.39 -1.30 -11.21
C VAL A 72 -18.00 0.07 -10.86
N MET A 73 -17.23 0.95 -10.22
CA MET A 73 -17.69 2.32 -9.88
C MET A 73 -17.99 3.14 -11.13
N GLU A 74 -17.16 3.07 -12.16
CA GLU A 74 -17.43 3.70 -13.46
C GLU A 74 -18.70 3.13 -14.11
N GLY A 75 -18.93 1.81 -13.96
CA GLY A 75 -20.12 1.12 -14.48
C GLY A 75 -21.44 1.59 -13.86
N ILE A 76 -21.42 2.09 -12.62
CA ILE A 76 -22.59 2.69 -11.95
C ILE A 76 -22.65 4.21 -12.10
N GLY A 77 -21.78 4.81 -12.91
CA GLY A 77 -21.83 6.23 -13.28
C GLY A 77 -20.94 7.17 -12.49
N TRP A 78 -20.04 6.65 -11.66
CA TRP A 78 -19.05 7.47 -10.95
C TRP A 78 -17.92 7.92 -11.88
N GLU A 79 -17.46 9.16 -11.70
CA GLU A 79 -16.33 9.71 -12.44
C GLU A 79 -15.02 9.31 -11.75
N ASN A 80 -14.05 8.84 -12.52
CA ASN A 80 -12.73 8.50 -12.04
C ASN A 80 -11.75 9.68 -12.23
N SER A 81 -10.97 9.97 -11.17
CA SER A 81 -9.84 10.92 -11.24
C SER A 81 -8.55 10.16 -10.96
N GLU A 82 -7.82 9.83 -12.00
CA GLU A 82 -6.54 9.11 -11.91
C GLU A 82 -5.37 10.07 -11.78
N ILE A 83 -4.56 9.87 -10.74
CA ILE A 83 -3.35 10.66 -10.48
C ILE A 83 -2.18 9.72 -10.22
N ALA A 84 -1.11 9.86 -11.01
CA ALA A 84 0.16 9.19 -10.71
C ALA A 84 0.81 9.87 -9.49
N THR A 85 0.94 9.13 -8.41
CA THR A 85 1.55 9.59 -7.15
C THR A 85 2.82 8.83 -6.84
N GLY A 86 3.61 9.33 -5.88
CA GLY A 86 4.74 8.58 -5.30
C GLY A 86 4.31 7.50 -4.31
N SER A 87 3.01 7.25 -4.16
CA SER A 87 2.49 6.20 -3.29
C SER A 87 2.78 4.82 -3.90
N THR A 88 3.64 4.06 -3.26
CA THR A 88 4.11 2.76 -3.76
C THR A 88 3.81 1.68 -2.74
N ILE A 89 3.29 0.54 -3.20
CA ILE A 89 3.21 -0.66 -2.36
C ILE A 89 4.63 -1.19 -2.15
N LEU A 90 5.00 -1.38 -0.90
CA LEU A 90 6.34 -1.78 -0.50
C LEU A 90 6.30 -2.99 0.42
N ILE A 91 7.20 -3.93 0.21
CA ILE A 91 7.59 -4.90 1.23
C ILE A 91 8.77 -4.33 2.00
N ARG A 92 8.62 -4.20 3.31
CA ARG A 92 9.62 -3.58 4.19
C ARG A 92 10.26 -4.63 5.10
N PRO A 93 11.43 -5.18 4.74
CA PRO A 93 12.19 -6.05 5.62
C PRO A 93 12.70 -5.27 6.84
N ASN A 94 12.42 -5.74 8.06
CA ASN A 94 12.94 -5.11 9.27
C ASN A 94 14.42 -5.50 9.46
N GLN A 95 15.32 -4.55 9.29
CA GLN A 95 16.76 -4.79 9.31
C GLN A 95 17.39 -4.73 10.69
N THR A 96 16.69 -4.21 11.69
CA THR A 96 17.28 -3.88 13.00
C THR A 96 16.68 -4.65 14.16
N THR A 97 15.44 -5.08 14.06
CA THR A 97 14.79 -5.85 15.13
C THR A 97 15.12 -7.33 14.98
N PRO A 98 15.68 -7.97 16.01
CA PRO A 98 15.91 -9.40 16.00
C PRO A 98 14.59 -10.19 15.95
N ASP A 99 14.65 -11.38 15.34
CA ASP A 99 13.60 -12.38 15.43
C ASP A 99 13.57 -13.05 16.83
N ALA A 100 12.69 -14.03 17.02
CA ALA A 100 12.55 -14.76 18.28
C ALA A 100 13.82 -15.51 18.70
N ASP A 101 14.71 -15.84 17.76
CA ASP A 101 15.99 -16.52 18.00
C ASP A 101 17.17 -15.54 18.14
N GLY A 102 16.90 -14.24 18.08
CA GLY A 102 17.90 -13.18 18.21
C GLY A 102 18.64 -12.82 16.93
N ASN A 103 18.17 -13.26 15.75
CA ASN A 103 18.83 -13.00 14.47
C ASN A 103 18.23 -11.77 13.78
N THR A 104 19.11 -10.89 13.27
CA THR A 104 18.71 -9.78 12.40
C THR A 104 18.81 -10.19 10.92
N VAL A 105 17.94 -11.10 10.49
CA VAL A 105 18.01 -11.78 9.19
C VAL A 105 18.09 -10.81 8.02
N TYR A 106 17.29 -9.76 8.07
CA TYR A 106 17.24 -8.77 6.98
C TYR A 106 18.33 -7.70 7.05
N ALA A 107 19.23 -7.74 8.03
CA ALA A 107 20.48 -6.96 8.01
C ALA A 107 21.43 -7.48 6.93
N ASP A 108 21.36 -8.77 6.58
CA ASP A 108 22.15 -9.33 5.48
C ASP A 108 21.64 -8.83 4.12
N LYS A 109 22.50 -8.16 3.38
CA LYS A 109 22.18 -7.62 2.05
C LYS A 109 21.79 -8.73 1.05
N ARG A 110 22.40 -9.92 1.17
CA ARG A 110 22.13 -11.06 0.26
C ARG A 110 20.69 -11.51 0.40
N VAL A 111 20.15 -11.56 1.63
CA VAL A 111 18.76 -11.91 1.91
C VAL A 111 17.81 -10.90 1.25
N ARG A 112 18.06 -9.60 1.43
CA ARG A 112 17.24 -8.56 0.80
C ARG A 112 17.28 -8.60 -0.73
N GLN A 113 18.46 -8.85 -1.31
CA GLN A 113 18.62 -9.02 -2.75
C GLN A 113 17.90 -10.26 -3.26
N ALA A 114 17.98 -11.39 -2.54
CA ALA A 114 17.26 -12.60 -2.88
C ALA A 114 15.73 -12.37 -2.91
N LEU A 115 15.19 -11.75 -1.87
CA LEU A 115 13.74 -11.43 -1.83
C LEU A 115 13.33 -10.54 -3.01
N SER A 116 14.13 -9.54 -3.35
CA SER A 116 13.86 -8.66 -4.50
C SER A 116 13.94 -9.38 -5.84
N MET A 117 14.93 -10.26 -6.03
CA MET A 117 15.13 -11.00 -7.29
C MET A 117 14.13 -12.14 -7.51
N ALA A 118 13.49 -12.62 -6.44
CA ALA A 118 12.47 -13.67 -6.52
C ALA A 118 11.08 -13.17 -6.93
N VAL A 119 10.89 -11.86 -7.08
CA VAL A 119 9.57 -11.25 -7.33
C VAL A 119 9.58 -10.46 -8.64
N ASP A 120 8.65 -10.81 -9.54
CA ASP A 120 8.30 -10.01 -10.71
C ASP A 120 7.21 -9.00 -10.33
N ASN A 121 7.55 -7.72 -10.38
CA ASN A 121 6.63 -6.63 -10.02
C ASN A 121 5.44 -6.51 -10.99
N ASN A 122 5.56 -7.01 -12.23
CA ASN A 122 4.44 -7.00 -13.18
C ASN A 122 3.33 -7.95 -12.72
N ILE A 123 3.67 -9.12 -12.19
CA ILE A 123 2.71 -10.06 -11.61
C ILE A 123 2.03 -9.44 -10.39
N CYS A 124 2.79 -8.70 -9.58
CA CYS A 124 2.22 -7.99 -8.42
C CYS A 124 1.26 -6.88 -8.83
N LEU A 125 1.56 -6.14 -9.90
CA LEU A 125 0.67 -5.11 -10.45
C LEU A 125 -0.61 -5.73 -11.02
N GLU A 126 -0.49 -6.82 -11.78
CA GLU A 126 -1.64 -7.53 -12.35
C GLU A 126 -2.58 -8.07 -11.27
N LEU A 127 -2.05 -8.87 -10.35
CA LEU A 127 -2.87 -9.57 -9.35
C LEU A 127 -3.32 -8.69 -8.19
N GLY A 128 -2.52 -7.67 -7.83
CA GLY A 128 -2.83 -6.78 -6.72
C GLY A 128 -3.63 -5.54 -7.10
N TYR A 129 -3.45 -5.05 -8.35
CA TYR A 129 -4.00 -3.78 -8.80
C TYR A 129 -4.73 -3.85 -10.14
N ALA A 130 -5.00 -5.04 -10.68
CA ALA A 130 -5.64 -5.24 -11.98
C ALA A 130 -4.98 -4.40 -13.12
N ASN A 131 -3.66 -4.24 -13.07
CA ASN A 131 -2.87 -3.39 -13.98
C ASN A 131 -3.21 -1.88 -13.93
N LYS A 132 -3.92 -1.41 -12.90
CA LYS A 132 -4.21 0.03 -12.71
C LYS A 132 -3.04 0.71 -12.00
N GLY A 133 -1.99 1.10 -12.73
CA GLY A 133 -0.80 1.76 -12.18
C GLY A 133 0.48 1.43 -12.94
N GLN A 134 1.61 1.59 -12.29
CA GLN A 134 2.94 1.33 -12.85
C GLN A 134 3.79 0.51 -11.87
N THR A 135 4.66 -0.34 -12.41
CA THR A 135 5.65 -1.03 -11.58
C THR A 135 6.73 -0.06 -11.08
N ALA A 136 7.12 -0.20 -9.82
CA ALA A 136 8.24 0.55 -9.24
C ALA A 136 9.57 -0.19 -9.44
N ASP A 137 10.69 0.55 -9.32
CA ASP A 137 12.05 0.04 -9.51
C ASP A 137 12.72 -0.43 -8.21
N ASN A 138 11.93 -0.75 -7.18
CA ASN A 138 12.39 -1.15 -5.85
C ASN A 138 13.20 -0.07 -5.11
N HIS A 139 12.95 1.20 -5.40
CA HIS A 139 13.46 2.37 -4.66
C HIS A 139 12.39 3.45 -4.52
N HIS A 140 12.62 4.45 -3.66
CA HIS A 140 11.59 5.43 -3.30
C HIS A 140 11.33 6.51 -4.37
N ALA A 141 12.28 6.76 -5.28
CA ALA A 141 12.11 7.77 -6.33
C ALA A 141 11.49 7.11 -7.57
N GLY A 142 10.19 7.27 -7.77
CA GLY A 142 9.51 6.84 -8.99
C GLY A 142 9.70 7.83 -10.14
N SER A 143 9.29 7.44 -11.35
CA SER A 143 9.45 8.22 -12.58
C SER A 143 8.82 9.62 -12.54
N MET A 144 7.88 9.87 -11.63
CA MET A 144 7.24 11.17 -11.41
C MET A 144 8.07 12.13 -10.53
N HIS A 145 9.13 11.65 -9.87
CA HIS A 145 9.96 12.47 -9.00
C HIS A 145 11.15 13.07 -9.77
N PRO A 146 11.53 14.34 -9.49
CA PRO A 146 12.71 14.97 -10.10
C PRO A 146 14.02 14.24 -9.80
N GLU A 147 14.07 13.52 -8.66
CA GLU A 147 15.23 12.75 -8.19
C GLU A 147 15.33 11.37 -8.81
N HIS A 148 14.40 10.98 -9.70
CA HIS A 148 14.44 9.67 -10.34
C HIS A 148 15.64 9.54 -11.26
N ASP A 149 16.45 8.51 -11.01
CA ASP A 149 17.59 8.14 -11.85
C ASP A 149 17.34 6.77 -12.50
N PRO A 150 16.99 6.71 -13.78
CA PRO A 150 16.71 5.45 -14.47
C PRO A 150 17.95 4.56 -14.61
N SER A 151 19.16 5.07 -14.36
CA SER A 151 20.38 4.28 -14.38
C SER A 151 20.54 3.40 -13.13
N VAL A 152 19.83 3.70 -12.05
CA VAL A 152 19.80 2.92 -10.79
C VAL A 152 18.83 1.72 -10.90
N GLY A 153 18.65 1.11 -11.99
CA GLY A 153 17.66 0.07 -12.24
C GLY A 153 17.44 -0.95 -11.10
N ARG A 154 16.27 -1.56 -11.10
CA ARG A 154 15.94 -2.67 -10.19
C ARG A 154 16.80 -3.89 -10.46
N LEU A 155 16.96 -4.73 -9.45
CA LEU A 155 17.55 -6.06 -9.65
C LEU A 155 16.65 -6.88 -10.62
N PRO A 156 17.24 -7.64 -11.53
CA PRO A 156 16.45 -8.45 -12.46
C PRO A 156 15.67 -9.53 -11.71
N PHE A 157 14.51 -9.90 -12.23
CA PHE A 157 13.80 -11.10 -11.78
C PHE A 157 14.64 -12.34 -12.14
N ASP A 158 15.13 -13.03 -11.12
CA ASP A 158 15.96 -14.23 -11.26
C ASP A 158 15.77 -15.15 -10.03
N PRO A 159 14.73 -15.98 -10.02
CA PRO A 159 14.44 -16.88 -8.90
C PRO A 159 15.58 -17.86 -8.59
N ALA A 160 16.33 -18.30 -9.60
CA ALA A 160 17.44 -19.23 -9.39
C ALA A 160 18.58 -18.57 -8.63
N LYS A 161 18.92 -17.33 -8.98
CA LYS A 161 19.93 -16.55 -8.25
C LYS A 161 19.43 -16.14 -6.87
N ALA A 162 18.15 -15.85 -6.73
CA ALA A 162 17.52 -15.56 -5.44
C ALA A 162 17.73 -16.74 -4.47
N LYS A 163 17.41 -17.95 -4.94
CA LYS A 163 17.66 -19.18 -4.14
C LYS A 163 19.13 -19.34 -3.78
N ALA A 164 20.04 -19.19 -4.72
CA ALA A 164 21.48 -19.30 -4.46
C ALA A 164 21.97 -18.29 -3.40
N LEU A 165 21.45 -17.04 -3.43
CA LEU A 165 21.78 -16.03 -2.43
C LEU A 165 21.25 -16.39 -1.02
N MET A 166 20.08 -17.01 -0.94
CA MET A 166 19.54 -17.52 0.34
C MET A 166 20.42 -18.67 0.87
N ASP A 167 20.84 -19.59 0.00
CA ASP A 167 21.74 -20.69 0.37
C ASP A 167 23.10 -20.13 0.87
N GLU A 168 23.70 -19.16 0.15
CA GLU A 168 24.96 -18.49 0.54
C GLU A 168 24.84 -17.70 1.85
N ALA A 169 23.67 -17.15 2.14
CA ALA A 169 23.39 -16.45 3.38
C ALA A 169 23.13 -17.42 4.57
N GLY A 170 23.02 -18.73 4.31
CA GLY A 170 22.65 -19.72 5.32
C GLY A 170 21.18 -19.68 5.73
N MET A 171 20.33 -19.08 4.87
CA MET A 171 18.91 -18.84 5.14
C MET A 171 17.97 -19.72 4.30
N ALA A 172 18.49 -20.81 3.71
CA ALA A 172 17.69 -21.72 2.89
C ALA A 172 16.47 -22.31 3.61
N ASP A 173 16.60 -22.52 4.92
CA ASP A 173 15.56 -23.14 5.75
C ASP A 173 14.78 -22.12 6.60
N TYR A 174 15.17 -20.84 6.57
CA TYR A 174 14.47 -19.80 7.32
C TYR A 174 13.08 -19.54 6.75
N GLU A 175 12.05 -19.55 7.61
CA GLU A 175 10.69 -19.23 7.23
C GLU A 175 10.43 -17.73 7.42
N HIS A 176 10.33 -16.99 6.32
CA HIS A 176 10.03 -15.57 6.32
C HIS A 176 8.55 -15.33 6.63
N GLU A 177 8.23 -14.58 7.67
CA GLU A 177 6.85 -14.14 7.90
C GLU A 177 6.55 -12.89 7.06
N LEU A 178 5.56 -13.00 6.17
CA LEU A 178 5.09 -11.93 5.31
C LEU A 178 3.70 -11.47 5.74
N ILE A 179 3.61 -10.25 6.25
CA ILE A 179 2.43 -9.70 6.89
C ILE A 179 1.79 -8.62 6.00
N SER A 180 0.46 -8.61 5.91
CA SER A 180 -0.30 -7.49 5.36
C SER A 180 -1.57 -7.22 6.14
N ILE A 181 -2.16 -6.04 5.87
CA ILE A 181 -3.54 -5.72 6.22
C ILE A 181 -4.49 -6.56 5.35
N ASP A 182 -5.72 -6.72 5.79
CA ASP A 182 -6.77 -7.53 5.17
C ASP A 182 -7.55 -6.82 4.05
N ASP A 183 -7.17 -5.59 3.67
CA ASP A 183 -7.74 -4.96 2.48
C ASP A 183 -7.31 -5.67 1.18
N ASP A 184 -8.16 -5.63 0.18
CA ASP A 184 -8.01 -6.45 -1.01
C ASP A 184 -6.68 -6.23 -1.74
N TRP A 185 -6.30 -4.99 -1.99
CA TRP A 185 -5.12 -4.71 -2.79
C TRP A 185 -3.81 -5.02 -2.07
N ARG A 186 -3.70 -4.76 -0.75
CA ARG A 186 -2.52 -5.14 0.03
C ARG A 186 -2.44 -6.65 0.19
N LYS A 187 -3.58 -7.28 0.48
CA LYS A 187 -3.68 -8.74 0.58
C LYS A 187 -3.30 -9.42 -0.73
N ASN A 188 -3.94 -9.05 -1.85
CA ASN A 188 -3.72 -9.68 -3.15
C ASN A 188 -2.29 -9.47 -3.65
N THR A 189 -1.73 -8.25 -3.53
CA THR A 189 -0.32 -7.99 -3.87
C THR A 189 0.62 -8.83 -3.02
N THR A 190 0.37 -8.93 -1.72
CA THR A 190 1.23 -9.69 -0.80
C THR A 190 1.10 -11.19 -1.02
N ASP A 191 -0.08 -11.68 -1.41
CA ASP A 191 -0.29 -13.08 -1.78
C ASP A 191 0.47 -13.43 -3.07
N ALA A 192 0.49 -12.52 -4.07
CA ALA A 192 1.28 -12.66 -5.28
C ALA A 192 2.79 -12.71 -4.97
N VAL A 193 3.28 -11.87 -4.05
CA VAL A 193 4.66 -11.91 -3.56
C VAL A 193 4.95 -13.25 -2.87
N ALA A 194 4.09 -13.68 -1.95
CA ALA A 194 4.28 -14.93 -1.21
C ALA A 194 4.33 -16.16 -2.15
N ALA A 195 3.48 -16.19 -3.17
CA ALA A 195 3.48 -17.27 -4.16
C ALA A 195 4.81 -17.31 -4.93
N GLN A 196 5.27 -16.19 -5.46
CA GLN A 196 6.53 -16.11 -6.20
C GLN A 196 7.75 -16.48 -5.35
N LEU A 197 7.79 -16.05 -4.08
CA LEU A 197 8.86 -16.45 -3.15
C LEU A 197 8.87 -17.96 -2.93
N ARG A 198 7.69 -18.60 -2.75
CA ARG A 198 7.58 -20.05 -2.60
C ARG A 198 7.99 -20.78 -3.88
N ASP A 199 7.61 -20.28 -5.05
CA ASP A 199 8.01 -20.84 -6.34
C ASP A 199 9.52 -20.77 -6.55
N ALA A 200 10.19 -19.73 -6.00
CA ALA A 200 11.65 -19.63 -5.96
C ALA A 200 12.31 -20.54 -4.91
N GLY A 201 11.53 -21.33 -4.15
CA GLY A 201 12.02 -22.22 -3.10
C GLY A 201 12.33 -21.51 -1.76
N ILE A 202 11.83 -20.31 -1.55
CA ILE A 202 11.97 -19.55 -0.30
C ILE A 202 10.75 -19.84 0.59
N LYS A 203 10.98 -20.23 1.85
CA LYS A 203 9.90 -20.55 2.79
C LYS A 203 9.21 -19.28 3.26
N VAL A 204 7.88 -19.21 3.13
CA VAL A 204 7.08 -18.05 3.52
C VAL A 204 5.85 -18.47 4.30
N LYS A 205 5.72 -17.93 5.51
CA LYS A 205 4.50 -17.90 6.30
C LYS A 205 3.73 -16.62 5.97
N ARG A 206 2.51 -16.76 5.51
CA ARG A 206 1.65 -15.62 5.18
C ARG A 206 0.74 -15.30 6.37
N THR A 207 0.78 -14.05 6.84
CA THR A 207 -0.05 -13.54 7.95
C THR A 207 -0.88 -12.36 7.46
N ILE A 208 -2.19 -12.41 7.69
CA ILE A 208 -3.15 -11.35 7.36
C ILE A 208 -3.71 -10.81 8.67
N LEU A 209 -3.64 -9.51 8.86
CA LEU A 209 -4.09 -8.84 10.08
C LEU A 209 -5.16 -7.80 9.76
N PRO A 210 -6.18 -7.66 10.63
CA PRO A 210 -7.06 -6.50 10.57
C PRO A 210 -6.26 -5.20 10.65
N GLY A 211 -6.69 -4.16 9.94
CA GLY A 211 -5.96 -2.89 9.88
C GLY A 211 -5.69 -2.30 11.26
N SER A 212 -6.64 -2.36 12.18
CA SER A 212 -6.47 -1.87 13.57
C SER A 212 -5.38 -2.63 14.33
N THR A 213 -5.32 -3.96 14.21
CA THR A 213 -4.28 -4.79 14.82
C THR A 213 -2.91 -4.47 14.23
N PHE A 214 -2.82 -4.39 12.90
CA PHE A 214 -1.57 -4.08 12.21
C PHE A 214 -0.97 -2.75 12.69
N TRP A 215 -1.77 -1.68 12.71
CA TRP A 215 -1.27 -0.36 13.10
C TRP A 215 -1.00 -0.21 14.60
N ASN A 216 -1.75 -0.89 15.44
CA ASN A 216 -1.57 -0.81 16.88
C ASN A 216 -0.42 -1.66 17.42
N ASP A 217 -0.23 -2.84 16.88
CA ASP A 217 0.66 -3.84 17.46
C ASP A 217 1.93 -4.06 16.65
N TRP A 218 1.82 -4.06 15.33
CA TRP A 218 2.93 -4.42 14.47
C TRP A 218 3.71 -3.21 13.93
N ALA A 219 3.08 -2.08 13.73
CA ALA A 219 3.73 -0.88 13.17
C ALA A 219 4.49 -0.04 14.21
N LYS A 220 4.62 -0.53 15.46
CA LYS A 220 5.35 0.15 16.56
C LYS A 220 6.83 -0.17 16.57
#